data_777c97fa7cd29469cfb4e4ab5e360d49
#
_entry.id   777c97fa7cd29469cfb4e4ab5e360d49
#
_cell.length_a   1.000
_cell.length_b   1.000
_cell.length_c   1.000
_cell.angle_alpha   90.00
_cell.angle_beta   90.00
_cell.angle_gamma   90.00
#
_symmetry.space_group_name_H-M   'P 1'
#
loop_
_entity.id
_entity.type
_entity.pdbx_description
1 polymer ?
#
loop_
_entity_poly.entity_id
_entity_poly.type
_entity_poly.pdbx_seq_one_letter_code
_entity_poly.pdbx_strand_id
1 'polypeptide(L)' 'MVPVRYATEKQIICIQGLARKHGIPVPELLKQAGVRVFNDLNVRQASAMIETLKGGSAN' A
#
# COMPACT_ATOMS: atom_id res chain seq x y z
N MET A 1 8.25 -15.12 18.81
CA MET A 1 8.34 -14.55 17.46
C MET A 1 6.96 -14.25 16.91
N VAL A 2 6.75 -13.04 16.46
CA VAL A 2 5.45 -12.65 15.92
C VAL A 2 5.43 -12.94 14.43
N PRO A 3 4.44 -13.70 13.95
CA PRO A 3 4.37 -13.98 12.53
C PRO A 3 4.09 -12.71 11.72
N VAL A 4 4.72 -12.64 10.57
CA VAL A 4 4.50 -11.51 9.68
C VAL A 4 3.11 -11.65 9.07
N ARG A 5 2.34 -10.58 9.15
CA ARG A 5 1.02 -10.54 8.52
C ARG A 5 1.11 -9.76 7.23
N TYR A 6 0.79 -10.42 6.15
CA TYR A 6 0.81 -9.78 4.84
C TYR A 6 -0.48 -8.99 4.62
N ALA A 7 -0.40 -8.02 3.73
CA ALA A 7 -1.55 -7.18 3.41
C ALA A 7 -2.73 -8.04 2.98
N THR A 8 -3.92 -7.64 3.43
CA THR A 8 -5.13 -8.34 3.04
C THR A 8 -5.53 -7.98 1.62
N GLU A 9 -6.34 -8.82 1.02
CA GLU A 9 -6.84 -8.55 -0.32
C GLU A 9 -7.57 -7.20 -0.38
N LYS A 10 -8.35 -6.90 0.65
CA LYS A 10 -9.06 -5.62 0.72
C LYS A 10 -8.11 -4.44 0.75
N GLN A 11 -7.01 -4.57 1.49
CA GLN A 11 -6.01 -3.52 1.54
C GLN A 11 -5.36 -3.31 0.17
N ILE A 12 -5.03 -4.41 -0.50
CA ILE A 12 -4.41 -4.33 -1.82
C ILE A 12 -5.35 -3.66 -2.81
N ILE A 13 -6.61 -4.04 -2.81
CA ILE A 13 -7.60 -3.45 -3.70
C ILE A 13 -7.74 -1.94 -3.40
N CYS A 14 -7.75 -1.60 -2.12
CA CYS A 14 -7.85 -0.20 -1.71
C CYS A 14 -6.65 0.60 -2.21
N ILE A 15 -5.46 0.05 -2.08
CA ILE A 15 -4.24 0.72 -2.54
C ILE A 15 -4.29 0.92 -4.05
N GLN A 16 -4.68 -0.11 -4.78
CA GLN A 16 -4.77 -0.02 -6.24
C GLN A 16 -5.77 1.06 -6.67
N GLY A 17 -6.92 1.10 -6.00
CA GLY A 17 -7.93 2.10 -6.31
C GLY A 17 -7.45 3.51 -6.03
N LEU A 18 -6.78 3.69 -4.90
CA LEU A 18 -6.26 5.01 -4.54
C LEU A 18 -5.14 5.44 -5.49
N ALA A 19 -4.27 4.50 -5.86
CA ALA A 19 -3.20 4.81 -6.79
C ALA A 19 -3.77 5.29 -8.12
N ARG A 20 -4.80 4.60 -8.61
CA ARG A 20 -5.46 4.99 -9.85
C ARG A 20 -6.08 6.37 -9.74
N LYS A 21 -6.72 6.62 -8.61
CA LYS A 21 -7.37 7.92 -8.36
C LYS A 21 -6.36 9.06 -8.40
N HIS A 22 -5.17 8.81 -7.88
CA HIS A 22 -4.11 9.83 -7.83
C HIS A 22 -3.19 9.80 -9.03
N GLY A 23 -3.42 8.88 -9.96
CA GLY A 23 -2.59 8.78 -11.14
C GLY A 23 -1.19 8.27 -10.86
N ILE A 24 -1.03 7.47 -9.84
CA ILE A 24 0.29 6.92 -9.45
C ILE A 24 0.43 5.53 -10.05
N PRO A 25 1.49 5.27 -10.84
CA PRO A 25 1.71 3.93 -11.39
C PRO A 25 1.99 2.93 -10.27
N VAL A 26 1.41 1.74 -10.40
CA VAL A 26 1.63 0.67 -9.41
C VAL A 26 3.11 0.39 -9.18
N PRO A 27 3.95 0.28 -10.22
CA PRO A 27 5.39 0.04 -10.00
C PRO A 27 6.04 1.08 -9.10
N GLU A 28 5.59 2.32 -9.19
CA GLU A 28 6.13 3.39 -8.35
C GLU A 28 5.82 3.14 -6.88
N LEU A 29 4.59 2.72 -6.60
CA LEU A 29 4.19 2.41 -5.22
C LEU A 29 5.00 1.25 -4.66
N LEU A 30 5.18 0.21 -5.45
CA LEU A 30 5.94 -0.95 -5.02
C LEU A 30 7.39 -0.58 -4.75
N LYS A 31 7.94 0.28 -5.58
CA LYS A 31 9.31 0.74 -5.39
C LYS A 31 9.45 1.54 -4.10
N GLN A 32 8.50 2.40 -3.82
CA GLN A 32 8.51 3.20 -2.59
C GLN A 32 8.44 2.32 -1.36
N ALA A 33 7.68 1.24 -1.44
CA ALA A 33 7.54 0.30 -0.34
C ALA A 33 8.72 -0.67 -0.23
N GLY A 34 9.55 -0.73 -1.26
CA GLY A 34 10.68 -1.65 -1.27
C GLY A 34 10.28 -3.09 -1.53
N VAL A 35 9.17 -3.31 -2.20
CA VAL A 35 8.69 -4.66 -2.53
C VAL A 35 8.49 -4.77 -4.03
N ARG A 36 8.41 -6.00 -4.51
CA ARG A 36 8.22 -6.26 -5.93
C ARG A 36 6.75 -6.43 -6.30
N VAL A 37 5.98 -6.98 -5.39
CA VAL A 37 4.56 -7.22 -5.62
C VAL A 37 3.80 -6.85 -4.36
N PHE A 38 2.50 -6.61 -4.52
CA PHE A 38 1.67 -6.25 -3.38
C PHE A 38 1.63 -7.34 -2.32
N ASN A 39 1.77 -8.59 -2.73
CA ASN A 39 1.71 -9.71 -1.79
C ASN A 39 2.89 -9.70 -0.81
N ASP A 40 3.95 -8.97 -1.12
CA ASP A 40 5.08 -8.84 -0.22
C ASP A 40 4.89 -7.73 0.82
N LEU A 41 3.86 -6.92 0.67
CA LEU A 41 3.55 -5.91 1.67
C LEU A 41 3.00 -6.56 2.93
N ASN A 42 3.43 -6.06 4.09
CA ASN A 42 2.78 -6.49 5.32
C ASN A 42 1.63 -5.53 5.65
N VAL A 43 0.83 -5.91 6.65
CA VAL A 43 -0.35 -5.13 7.03
C VAL A 43 0.03 -3.69 7.39
N ARG A 44 1.15 -3.52 8.09
CA ARG A 44 1.59 -2.20 8.51
C ARG A 44 1.96 -1.32 7.32
N GLN A 45 2.71 -1.88 6.39
CA GLN A 45 3.09 -1.15 5.19
C GLN A 45 1.87 -0.76 4.37
N ALA A 46 0.95 -1.70 4.22
CA ALA A 46 -0.26 -1.45 3.46
C ALA A 46 -1.10 -0.36 4.13
N SER A 47 -1.23 -0.41 5.44
CA SER A 47 -2.00 0.59 6.18
C SER A 47 -1.39 1.98 6.03
N ALA A 48 -0.07 2.07 6.18
CA ALA A 48 0.63 3.34 6.04
C ALA A 48 0.47 3.90 4.62
N MET A 49 0.55 3.03 3.63
CA MET A 49 0.41 3.43 2.25
C MET A 49 -1.00 3.96 1.97
N ILE A 50 -2.01 3.29 2.51
CA ILE A 50 -3.39 3.72 2.36
C ILE A 50 -3.58 5.11 2.97
N GLU A 51 -3.06 5.34 4.16
CA GLU A 51 -3.19 6.64 4.81
C GLU A 51 -2.50 7.73 4.00
N THR A 52 -1.33 7.44 3.49
CA THR A 52 -0.60 8.40 2.67
C THR A 52 -1.40 8.76 1.42
N LEU A 53 -1.95 7.74 0.77
CA LEU A 53 -2.71 7.96 -0.47
C LEU A 53 -4.03 8.66 -0.22
N LYS A 54 -4.62 8.47 0.94
CA LYS A 54 -5.84 9.19 1.29
C LYS A 54 -5.57 10.66 1.58
N GLY A 55 -4.32 11.04 1.61
CA GLY A 55 -4.00 12.42 1.89
C GLY A 55 -4.03 12.74 3.37
N GLY A 56 -3.84 11.74 4.21
CA GLY A 56 -3.81 11.93 5.65
C GLY A 56 -2.74 12.92 6.07
N SER A 57 -1.73 13.03 5.29
CA SER A 57 -0.67 14.00 5.54
C SER A 57 -1.16 15.43 5.36
N ALA A 58 -2.28 15.59 4.73
CA ALA A 58 -2.76 16.93 4.46
C ALA A 58 -3.26 17.62 5.69
N ASN A 59 -3.39 17.06 6.51
CA ASN A 59 -3.82 17.74 7.53
C ASN A 59 -3.44 18.49 8.07
#